data_ae81a5ba3714dd9e23aa3e299f1680b8
#
_entry.id   ae81a5ba3714dd9e23aa3e299f1680b8
#
_cell.length_a   1.000
_cell.length_b   1.000
_cell.length_c   1.000
_cell.angle_alpha   90.00
_cell.angle_beta   90.00
_cell.angle_gamma   90.00
#
_symmetry.space_group_name_H-M   'P 1'
#
loop_
_entity.id
_entity.type
_entity.pdbx_description
1 polymer ?
#
loop_
_entity_poly.entity_id
_entity_poly.type
_entity_poly.pdbx_seq_one_letter_code
_entity_poly.pdbx_strand_id
1 'polypeptide(L)'
;MTEATGNEKNMEDEKLKILAAFDLETSGLDPAVHDIIEIAIVPLNPDFKRSDLPEFTARIKAVHPENADPESLKISGLNPFEGEDIQKVATDITKWMSDNHIERIEAVGHNLRFDLDFFQIKFPSLFRIFSSHCHDSMQLAIIINDISLLQTGKKLFPSVSLRNLKLQLGMEDPVQHRSMNDALDAAKLYRRLQTKLIIN
;
A
#
# COMPACT_ATOMS: atom_id res chain seq x y z
N MET A 1 -25.86 -24.21 45.22
CA MET A 1 -26.02 -24.47 43.78
C MET A 1 -26.26 -23.14 43.12
N THR A 2 -25.24 -22.55 42.58
CA THR A 2 -25.29 -21.33 41.76
C THR A 2 -24.57 -21.65 40.47
N GLU A 3 -25.34 -21.81 39.41
CA GLU A 3 -24.87 -22.05 38.06
C GLU A 3 -24.13 -20.81 37.52
N ALA A 4 -22.85 -21.00 37.22
CA ALA A 4 -22.07 -20.08 36.44
C ALA A 4 -22.40 -20.31 34.97
N THR A 5 -23.29 -19.51 34.40
CA THR A 5 -23.49 -19.41 32.95
C THR A 5 -22.31 -18.70 32.35
N GLY A 6 -21.36 -19.47 31.81
CA GLY A 6 -20.26 -19.01 31.02
C GLY A 6 -20.81 -18.33 29.74
N ASN A 7 -20.49 -17.06 29.60
CA ASN A 7 -20.72 -16.30 28.37
C ASN A 7 -19.59 -16.64 27.39
N GLU A 8 -19.68 -17.76 26.71
CA GLU A 8 -18.84 -18.05 25.53
C GLU A 8 -19.30 -17.10 24.42
N LYS A 9 -18.71 -15.92 24.37
CA LYS A 9 -18.80 -15.04 23.20
C LYS A 9 -18.20 -15.80 22.02
N ASN A 10 -19.06 -16.15 21.06
CA ASN A 10 -18.66 -16.66 19.76
C ASN A 10 -17.63 -15.70 19.15
N MET A 11 -16.35 -16.10 19.11
CA MET A 11 -15.26 -15.37 18.47
C MET A 11 -15.20 -15.61 16.95
N GLU A 12 -16.23 -16.24 16.36
CA GLU A 12 -16.16 -16.73 14.97
C GLU A 12 -16.60 -15.70 13.90
N ASP A 13 -17.02 -14.46 14.25
CA ASP A 13 -17.54 -13.50 13.25
C ASP A 13 -17.08 -12.05 13.42
N GLU A 14 -16.02 -11.77 14.18
CA GLU A 14 -15.56 -10.39 14.32
C GLU A 14 -14.74 -9.97 13.08
N LYS A 15 -15.39 -9.21 12.19
CA LYS A 15 -14.76 -8.66 10.99
C LYS A 15 -13.68 -7.64 11.34
N LEU A 16 -12.49 -7.85 10.81
CA LEU A 16 -11.30 -7.08 11.13
C LEU A 16 -11.17 -5.84 10.23
N LYS A 17 -10.84 -4.71 10.84
CA LYS A 17 -10.21 -3.58 10.14
C LYS A 17 -8.71 -3.68 10.36
N ILE A 18 -7.98 -3.78 9.26
CA ILE A 18 -6.53 -3.96 9.30
C ILE A 18 -5.78 -2.76 8.75
N LEU A 19 -4.60 -2.54 9.29
CA LEU A 19 -3.58 -1.70 8.66
C LEU A 19 -2.83 -2.57 7.64
N ALA A 20 -2.66 -2.11 6.39
CA ALA A 20 -1.87 -2.85 5.41
C ALA A 20 -1.04 -1.94 4.52
N ALA A 21 0.21 -2.32 4.27
CA ALA A 21 1.01 -1.71 3.23
C ALA A 21 0.41 -2.06 1.86
N PHE A 22 0.31 -1.06 0.99
CA PHE A 22 -0.34 -1.17 -0.31
C PHE A 22 0.49 -0.46 -1.37
N ASP A 23 0.72 -1.13 -2.48
CA ASP A 23 1.45 -0.59 -3.62
C ASP A 23 1.08 -1.33 -4.90
N LEU A 24 1.15 -0.65 -6.03
CA LEU A 24 0.86 -1.15 -7.36
C LEU A 24 2.04 -0.92 -8.30
N GLU A 25 2.31 -1.89 -9.18
CA GLU A 25 3.03 -1.62 -10.42
C GLU A 25 2.02 -1.44 -11.55
N THR A 26 2.26 -0.43 -12.38
CA THR A 26 1.35 -0.07 -13.48
C THR A 26 2.07 -0.02 -14.81
N SER A 27 1.33 -0.20 -15.90
CA SER A 27 1.87 -0.13 -17.26
C SER A 27 2.08 1.32 -17.75
N GLY A 28 1.86 2.32 -16.89
CA GLY A 28 2.03 3.74 -17.17
C GLY A 28 1.41 4.62 -16.09
N LEU A 29 1.26 5.92 -16.31
CA LEU A 29 0.91 6.89 -15.27
C LEU A 29 -0.56 7.31 -15.24
N ASP A 30 -1.33 7.05 -16.30
CA ASP A 30 -2.73 7.47 -16.41
C ASP A 30 -3.66 6.27 -16.20
N PRO A 31 -4.45 6.22 -15.11
CA PRO A 31 -5.33 5.09 -14.82
C PRO A 31 -6.49 4.93 -15.82
N ALA A 32 -6.80 5.96 -16.63
CA ALA A 32 -7.79 5.85 -17.69
C ALA A 32 -7.26 5.11 -18.93
N VAL A 33 -5.93 5.10 -19.12
CA VAL A 33 -5.26 4.54 -20.32
C VAL A 33 -4.49 3.26 -19.97
N HIS A 34 -3.79 3.25 -18.83
CA HIS A 34 -2.86 2.20 -18.45
C HIS A 34 -3.49 1.21 -17.47
N ASP A 35 -2.85 0.08 -17.30
CA ASP A 35 -3.34 -1.02 -16.48
C ASP A 35 -2.46 -1.28 -15.24
N ILE A 36 -3.05 -1.90 -14.21
CA ILE A 36 -2.30 -2.48 -13.09
C ILE A 36 -1.69 -3.79 -13.58
N ILE A 37 -0.38 -3.98 -13.34
CA ILE A 37 0.36 -5.18 -13.73
C ILE A 37 0.95 -5.96 -12.55
N GLU A 38 1.01 -5.39 -11.37
CA GLU A 38 1.29 -6.07 -10.09
C GLU A 38 0.55 -5.36 -8.95
N ILE A 39 0.11 -6.12 -7.96
CA ILE A 39 -0.53 -5.62 -6.75
C ILE A 39 0.08 -6.29 -5.51
N ALA A 40 0.29 -5.51 -4.45
CA ALA A 40 0.64 -6.01 -3.14
C ALA A 40 -0.20 -5.38 -2.04
N ILE A 41 -0.75 -6.23 -1.16
CA ILE A 41 -1.43 -5.85 0.09
C ILE A 41 -0.78 -6.66 1.20
N VAL A 42 -0.03 -6.00 2.08
CA VAL A 42 0.74 -6.65 3.14
C VAL A 42 0.20 -6.20 4.50
N PRO A 43 -0.52 -7.05 5.25
CA PRO A 43 -1.04 -6.72 6.56
C PRO A 43 0.07 -6.32 7.54
N LEU A 44 -0.20 -5.27 8.32
CA LEU A 44 0.74 -4.69 9.28
C LEU A 44 0.19 -4.74 10.70
N ASN A 45 1.08 -4.78 11.66
CA ASN A 45 0.81 -4.51 13.07
C ASN A 45 0.66 -2.99 13.32
N PRO A 46 0.12 -2.56 14.46
CA PRO A 46 0.00 -1.13 14.80
C PRO A 46 1.32 -0.36 14.85
N ASP A 47 2.46 -1.06 14.92
CA ASP A 47 3.80 -0.46 14.86
C ASP A 47 4.38 -0.42 13.44
N PHE A 48 3.55 -0.64 12.41
CA PHE A 48 3.89 -0.61 10.97
C PHE A 48 4.88 -1.69 10.54
N LYS A 49 4.97 -2.80 11.28
CA LYS A 49 5.70 -4.00 10.85
C LYS A 49 4.73 -5.03 10.28
N ARG A 50 5.26 -5.92 9.47
CA ARG A 50 4.49 -7.05 8.92
C ARG A 50 3.82 -7.86 10.05
N SER A 51 2.53 -8.16 9.89
CA SER A 51 1.76 -8.99 10.81
C SER A 51 1.86 -10.48 10.44
N ASP A 52 1.23 -11.34 11.25
CA ASP A 52 1.16 -12.78 10.98
C ASP A 52 0.05 -13.15 9.97
N LEU A 53 -0.81 -12.19 9.58
CA LEU A 53 -1.80 -12.42 8.54
C LEU A 53 -1.10 -12.59 7.18
N PRO A 54 -1.59 -13.50 6.31
CA PRO A 54 -1.00 -13.70 5.00
C PRO A 54 -1.16 -12.45 4.14
N GLU A 55 -0.10 -12.09 3.42
CA GLU A 55 -0.18 -11.06 2.39
C GLU A 55 -0.96 -11.53 1.17
N PHE A 56 -1.44 -10.56 0.39
CA PHE A 56 -1.96 -10.77 -0.95
C PHE A 56 -1.03 -10.12 -1.97
N THR A 57 -0.55 -10.90 -2.94
CA THR A 57 0.23 -10.41 -4.08
C THR A 57 -0.24 -11.10 -5.36
N ALA A 58 -0.32 -10.35 -6.46
CA ALA A 58 -0.66 -10.92 -7.75
C ALA A 58 0.01 -10.16 -8.90
N ARG A 59 0.47 -10.91 -9.92
CA ARG A 59 0.79 -10.39 -11.24
C ARG A 59 -0.48 -10.38 -12.06
N ILE A 60 -0.74 -9.26 -12.76
CA ILE A 60 -1.96 -9.05 -13.53
C ILE A 60 -1.56 -8.84 -14.98
N LYS A 61 -2.15 -9.63 -15.88
CA LYS A 61 -2.02 -9.40 -17.31
C LYS A 61 -2.76 -8.11 -17.67
N ALA A 62 -2.07 -7.18 -18.32
CA ALA A 62 -2.69 -5.94 -18.79
C ALA A 62 -3.87 -6.25 -19.73
N VAL A 63 -4.95 -5.50 -19.59
CA VAL A 63 -6.12 -5.58 -20.48
C VAL A 63 -5.79 -4.95 -21.83
N HIS A 64 -5.01 -3.86 -21.79
CA HIS A 64 -4.58 -3.08 -22.95
C HIS A 64 -3.04 -2.98 -23.01
N PRO A 65 -2.33 -4.10 -23.23
CA PRO A 65 -0.86 -4.11 -23.23
C PRO A 65 -0.24 -3.24 -24.33
N GLU A 66 -1.00 -2.94 -25.39
CA GLU A 66 -0.61 -2.02 -26.47
C GLU A 66 -0.48 -0.56 -26.01
N ASN A 67 -1.14 -0.19 -24.92
CA ASN A 67 -1.07 1.15 -24.33
C ASN A 67 0.08 1.29 -23.33
N ALA A 68 0.80 0.20 -23.02
CA ALA A 68 1.85 0.24 -22.00
C ALA A 68 2.98 1.22 -22.36
N ASP A 69 3.35 2.05 -21.40
CA ASP A 69 4.47 2.97 -21.52
C ASP A 69 5.81 2.22 -21.38
N PRO A 70 6.69 2.27 -22.39
CA PRO A 70 7.97 1.57 -22.37
C PRO A 70 8.89 1.97 -21.20
N GLU A 71 8.81 3.22 -20.74
CA GLU A 71 9.62 3.69 -19.61
C GLU A 71 9.12 3.09 -18.29
N SER A 72 7.81 3.05 -18.07
CA SER A 72 7.21 2.40 -16.91
C SER A 72 7.54 0.91 -16.86
N LEU A 73 7.44 0.20 -17.99
CA LEU A 73 7.82 -1.21 -18.08
C LEU A 73 9.32 -1.45 -17.84
N LYS A 74 10.18 -0.52 -18.28
CA LYS A 74 11.61 -0.59 -18.01
C LYS A 74 11.94 -0.41 -16.53
N ILE A 75 11.19 0.46 -15.84
CA ILE A 75 11.37 0.72 -14.41
C ILE A 75 10.95 -0.50 -13.59
N SER A 76 9.74 -1.02 -13.81
CA SER A 76 9.21 -2.18 -13.09
C SER A 76 9.89 -3.51 -13.49
N GLY A 77 10.41 -3.58 -14.72
CA GLY A 77 10.95 -4.82 -15.30
C GLY A 77 9.88 -5.88 -15.53
N LEU A 78 8.60 -5.49 -15.56
CA LEU A 78 7.48 -6.41 -15.71
C LEU A 78 7.03 -6.53 -17.16
N ASN A 79 6.57 -7.74 -17.52
CA ASN A 79 5.98 -8.00 -18.82
C ASN A 79 4.45 -7.83 -18.73
N PRO A 80 3.82 -6.89 -19.47
CA PRO A 80 2.38 -6.63 -19.37
C PRO A 80 1.52 -7.76 -19.98
N PHE A 81 2.12 -8.70 -20.68
CA PHE A 81 1.43 -9.88 -21.25
C PHE A 81 1.38 -11.06 -20.27
N GLU A 82 2.04 -10.97 -19.11
CA GLU A 82 2.13 -12.04 -18.13
C GLU A 82 1.31 -11.72 -16.88
N GLY A 83 0.77 -12.76 -16.24
CA GLY A 83 -0.02 -12.66 -15.03
C GLY A 83 -1.40 -13.30 -15.17
N GLU A 84 -2.21 -13.12 -14.13
CA GLU A 84 -3.58 -13.61 -14.08
C GLU A 84 -4.54 -12.59 -14.71
N ASP A 85 -5.71 -13.08 -15.12
CA ASP A 85 -6.80 -12.20 -15.54
C ASP A 85 -7.27 -11.29 -14.40
N ILE A 86 -7.59 -10.04 -14.71
CA ILE A 86 -8.00 -9.04 -13.71
C ILE A 86 -9.26 -9.45 -12.93
N GLN A 87 -10.22 -10.15 -13.56
CA GLN A 87 -11.44 -10.61 -12.88
C GLN A 87 -11.12 -11.77 -11.91
N LYS A 88 -10.16 -12.62 -12.28
CA LYS A 88 -9.66 -13.65 -11.37
C LYS A 88 -9.00 -13.01 -10.16
N VAL A 89 -8.14 -12.01 -10.35
CA VAL A 89 -7.48 -11.30 -9.25
C VAL A 89 -8.50 -10.60 -8.35
N ALA A 90 -9.56 -9.99 -8.91
CA ALA A 90 -10.66 -9.42 -8.13
C ALA A 90 -11.36 -10.46 -7.24
N THR A 91 -11.58 -11.66 -7.79
CA THR A 91 -12.15 -12.79 -7.06
C THR A 91 -11.20 -13.26 -5.94
N ASP A 92 -9.91 -13.36 -6.25
CA ASP A 92 -8.88 -13.80 -5.31
C ASP A 92 -8.70 -12.79 -4.14
N ILE A 93 -8.77 -11.48 -4.40
CA ILE A 93 -8.78 -10.44 -3.34
C ILE A 93 -9.99 -10.64 -2.43
N THR A 94 -11.19 -10.82 -3.03
CA THR A 94 -12.42 -11.03 -2.26
C THR A 94 -12.33 -12.28 -1.38
N LYS A 95 -11.81 -13.36 -1.94
CA LYS A 95 -11.59 -14.61 -1.23
C LYS A 95 -10.57 -14.45 -0.11
N TRP A 96 -9.43 -13.83 -0.37
CA TRP A 96 -8.39 -13.55 0.62
C TRP A 96 -8.93 -12.75 1.81
N MET A 97 -9.73 -11.70 1.54
CA MET A 97 -10.37 -10.92 2.60
C MET A 97 -11.34 -11.77 3.43
N SER A 98 -12.16 -12.59 2.77
CA SER A 98 -13.12 -13.48 3.44
C SER A 98 -12.43 -14.53 4.31
N ASP A 99 -11.40 -15.21 3.75
CA ASP A 99 -10.66 -16.28 4.45
C ASP A 99 -9.93 -15.74 5.71
N ASN A 100 -9.59 -14.45 5.73
CA ASN A 100 -8.90 -13.80 6.84
C ASN A 100 -9.81 -12.88 7.67
N HIS A 101 -11.14 -12.94 7.48
CA HIS A 101 -12.13 -12.12 8.18
C HIS A 101 -11.90 -10.61 8.08
N ILE A 102 -11.27 -10.15 6.99
CA ILE A 102 -10.95 -8.73 6.77
C ILE A 102 -12.18 -8.01 6.19
N GLU A 103 -12.65 -6.95 6.87
CA GLU A 103 -13.73 -6.09 6.38
C GLU A 103 -13.20 -4.86 5.65
N ARG A 104 -12.16 -4.24 6.20
CA ARG A 104 -11.61 -2.98 5.71
C ARG A 104 -10.11 -2.93 5.85
N ILE A 105 -9.49 -2.21 4.92
CA ILE A 105 -8.05 -1.95 4.88
C ILE A 105 -7.82 -0.46 5.08
N GLU A 106 -7.03 -0.09 6.09
CA GLU A 106 -6.45 1.21 6.24
C GLU A 106 -5.07 1.19 5.56
N ALA A 107 -4.99 1.80 4.37
CA ALA A 107 -3.82 1.67 3.51
C ALA A 107 -2.63 2.49 4.02
N VAL A 108 -1.44 1.91 3.93
CA VAL A 108 -0.14 2.55 4.16
C VAL A 108 0.67 2.49 2.87
N GLY A 109 1.21 3.62 2.39
CA GLY A 109 1.99 3.62 1.16
C GLY A 109 2.79 4.91 0.95
N HIS A 110 3.22 5.11 -0.29
CA HIS A 110 3.94 6.31 -0.70
C HIS A 110 3.31 6.90 -1.95
N ASN A 111 2.73 8.11 -1.87
CA ASN A 111 1.88 8.67 -2.92
C ASN A 111 0.62 7.84 -3.19
N LEU A 112 -0.01 7.38 -2.12
CA LEU A 112 -1.16 6.46 -2.15
C LEU A 112 -2.31 6.91 -3.05
N ARG A 113 -2.44 8.21 -3.32
CA ARG A 113 -3.46 8.71 -4.24
C ARG A 113 -3.32 8.08 -5.61
N PHE A 114 -2.10 7.94 -6.12
CA PHE A 114 -1.82 7.31 -7.41
C PHE A 114 -2.35 5.87 -7.43
N ASP A 115 -2.00 5.06 -6.45
CA ASP A 115 -2.41 3.66 -6.37
C ASP A 115 -3.92 3.50 -6.18
N LEU A 116 -4.51 4.33 -5.32
CA LEU A 116 -5.95 4.29 -5.06
C LEU A 116 -6.77 4.76 -6.27
N ASP A 117 -6.30 5.74 -7.04
CA ASP A 117 -6.96 6.18 -8.28
C ASP A 117 -6.94 5.05 -9.34
N PHE A 118 -5.81 4.35 -9.49
CA PHE A 118 -5.73 3.15 -10.34
C PHE A 118 -6.66 2.04 -9.85
N PHE A 119 -6.61 1.72 -8.55
CA PHE A 119 -7.46 0.67 -8.01
C PHE A 119 -8.95 1.00 -8.14
N GLN A 120 -9.35 2.25 -7.94
CA GLN A 120 -10.73 2.69 -8.09
C GLN A 120 -11.25 2.49 -9.52
N ILE A 121 -10.43 2.79 -10.52
CA ILE A 121 -10.83 2.67 -11.94
C ILE A 121 -10.80 1.21 -12.40
N LYS A 122 -9.80 0.43 -12.01
CA LYS A 122 -9.62 -0.95 -12.48
C LYS A 122 -10.41 -1.98 -11.66
N PHE A 123 -10.70 -1.70 -10.38
CA PHE A 123 -11.48 -2.54 -9.47
C PHE A 123 -12.64 -1.79 -8.82
N PRO A 124 -13.56 -1.15 -9.57
CA PRO A 124 -14.55 -0.23 -9.00
C PRO A 124 -15.49 -0.89 -7.98
N SER A 125 -15.84 -2.17 -8.16
CA SER A 125 -16.66 -2.92 -7.22
C SER A 125 -15.96 -3.24 -5.89
N LEU A 126 -14.62 -3.27 -5.89
CA LEU A 126 -13.80 -3.57 -4.72
C LEU A 126 -13.28 -2.33 -4.01
N PHE A 127 -13.34 -1.14 -4.59
CA PHE A 127 -12.74 0.07 -4.01
C PHE A 127 -13.18 0.34 -2.56
N ARG A 128 -14.40 -0.06 -2.21
CA ARG A 128 -14.94 0.05 -0.85
C ARG A 128 -14.20 -0.76 0.22
N ILE A 129 -13.28 -1.66 -0.16
CA ILE A 129 -12.45 -2.37 0.81
C ILE A 129 -11.49 -1.43 1.54
N PHE A 130 -11.11 -0.32 0.91
CA PHE A 130 -10.27 0.68 1.54
C PHE A 130 -11.08 1.61 2.46
N SER A 131 -10.48 1.95 3.59
CA SER A 131 -10.94 3.00 4.49
C SER A 131 -10.67 4.38 3.86
N SER A 132 -11.44 5.39 4.27
CA SER A 132 -11.11 6.79 3.96
C SER A 132 -9.86 7.29 4.70
N HIS A 133 -9.44 6.58 5.76
CA HIS A 133 -8.18 6.86 6.45
C HIS A 133 -7.05 6.11 5.77
N CYS A 134 -5.96 6.81 5.53
CA CYS A 134 -4.75 6.22 4.96
C CYS A 134 -3.49 6.88 5.54
N HIS A 135 -2.37 6.20 5.42
CA HIS A 135 -1.07 6.62 5.92
C HIS A 135 -0.10 6.78 4.75
N ASP A 136 0.01 8.00 4.24
CA ASP A 136 0.87 8.32 3.10
C ASP A 136 2.21 8.91 3.57
N SER A 137 3.30 8.19 3.32
CA SER A 137 4.64 8.60 3.74
C SER A 137 5.14 9.83 2.98
N MET A 138 4.69 10.06 1.72
CA MET A 138 5.02 11.27 0.98
C MET A 138 4.33 12.50 1.60
N GLN A 139 3.04 12.39 1.92
CA GLN A 139 2.30 13.48 2.56
C GLN A 139 2.88 13.82 3.94
N LEU A 140 3.27 12.80 4.72
CA LEU A 140 3.92 13.03 6.01
C LEU A 140 5.27 13.76 5.85
N ALA A 141 6.07 13.40 4.85
CA ALA A 141 7.34 14.08 4.56
C ALA A 141 7.12 15.54 4.12
N ILE A 142 6.05 15.83 3.36
CA ILE A 142 5.66 17.19 2.98
C ILE A 142 5.32 18.01 4.25
N ILE A 143 4.51 17.46 5.16
CA ILE A 143 4.16 18.13 6.43
C ILE A 143 5.41 18.43 7.25
N ILE A 144 6.36 17.49 7.35
CA ILE A 144 7.64 17.69 8.06
C ILE A 144 8.44 18.81 7.39
N ASN A 145 8.46 18.87 6.05
CA ASN A 145 9.11 19.95 5.33
C ASN A 145 8.49 21.32 5.61
N ASP A 146 7.16 21.39 5.67
CA ASP A 146 6.45 22.64 5.96
C ASP A 146 6.76 23.13 7.38
N ILE A 147 6.77 22.23 8.36
CA ILE A 147 7.17 22.54 9.73
C ILE A 147 8.63 23.03 9.78
N SER A 148 9.56 22.31 9.12
CA SER A 148 10.97 22.68 9.07
C SER A 148 11.17 24.05 8.39
N LEU A 149 10.45 24.32 7.33
CA LEU A 149 10.50 25.61 6.62
C LEU A 149 10.05 26.77 7.52
N LEU A 150 8.99 26.58 8.29
CA LEU A 150 8.49 27.58 9.26
C LEU A 150 9.48 27.82 10.39
N GLN A 151 10.15 26.77 10.88
CA GLN A 151 11.07 26.86 12.02
C GLN A 151 12.46 27.36 11.65
N THR A 152 12.97 26.94 10.49
CA THR A 152 14.39 27.11 10.12
C THR A 152 14.62 27.88 8.83
N GLY A 153 13.57 28.17 8.07
CA GLY A 153 13.67 28.76 6.73
C GLY A 153 14.14 27.77 5.63
N LYS A 154 14.25 26.47 5.94
CA LYS A 154 14.74 25.46 5.01
C LYS A 154 13.93 24.18 5.09
N LYS A 155 13.74 23.50 3.94
CA LYS A 155 13.16 22.15 3.90
C LYS A 155 14.16 21.14 4.47
N LEU A 156 13.65 20.19 5.27
CA LEU A 156 14.45 19.08 5.79
C LEU A 156 14.81 18.08 4.69
N PHE A 157 13.84 17.77 3.81
CA PHE A 157 13.99 16.85 2.69
C PHE A 157 13.96 17.62 1.36
N PRO A 158 15.08 17.70 0.62
CA PRO A 158 15.10 18.34 -0.70
C PRO A 158 14.19 17.68 -1.74
N SER A 159 13.99 16.37 -1.62
CA SER A 159 13.05 15.57 -2.42
C SER A 159 12.26 14.63 -1.53
N VAL A 160 10.97 14.47 -1.84
CA VAL A 160 10.05 13.61 -1.10
C VAL A 160 9.73 12.30 -1.84
N SER A 161 10.48 11.94 -2.89
CA SER A 161 10.33 10.63 -3.53
C SER A 161 10.76 9.51 -2.58
N LEU A 162 10.15 8.32 -2.70
CA LEU A 162 10.43 7.15 -1.86
C LEU A 162 11.93 6.87 -1.77
N ARG A 163 12.60 6.78 -2.93
CA ARG A 163 14.05 6.54 -3.03
C ARG A 163 14.88 7.58 -2.27
N ASN A 164 14.59 8.88 -2.49
CA ASN A 164 15.38 9.93 -1.85
C ASN A 164 15.16 9.99 -0.34
N LEU A 165 13.92 9.80 0.12
CA LEU A 165 13.63 9.74 1.55
C LEU A 165 14.30 8.54 2.22
N LYS A 166 14.29 7.36 1.57
CA LYS A 166 15.02 6.18 2.05
C LYS A 166 16.50 6.48 2.23
N LEU A 167 17.15 7.05 1.21
CA LEU A 167 18.58 7.42 1.26
C LEU A 167 18.87 8.42 2.39
N GLN A 168 18.07 9.49 2.50
CA GLN A 168 18.28 10.54 3.51
C GLN A 168 18.06 10.03 4.95
N LEU A 169 17.24 9.01 5.12
CA LEU A 169 16.97 8.39 6.42
C LEU A 169 17.83 7.15 6.70
N GLY A 170 18.84 6.88 5.84
CA GLY A 170 19.75 5.74 6.02
C GLY A 170 19.05 4.39 5.95
N MET A 171 18.00 4.27 5.12
CA MET A 171 17.40 2.99 4.79
C MET A 171 18.19 2.38 3.62
N GLU A 172 18.54 1.10 3.74
CA GLU A 172 19.19 0.38 2.64
C GLU A 172 18.23 0.31 1.44
N ASP A 173 18.76 0.53 0.25
CA ASP A 173 18.03 0.50 -1.00
C ASP A 173 18.60 -0.56 -1.95
N PRO A 174 18.22 -1.82 -1.84
CA PRO A 174 18.28 -2.67 -2.99
C PRO A 174 17.12 -2.24 -3.91
N VAL A 175 17.44 -1.51 -4.98
CA VAL A 175 16.48 -1.07 -5.98
C VAL A 175 15.84 -2.30 -6.63
N GLN A 176 14.73 -2.74 -6.09
CA GLN A 176 13.84 -3.70 -6.71
C GLN A 176 12.47 -3.05 -6.76
N HIS A 177 12.12 -2.47 -7.90
CA HIS A 177 10.76 -2.01 -8.17
C HIS A 177 9.84 -3.25 -8.21
N ARG A 178 9.33 -3.62 -7.05
CA ARG A 178 8.39 -4.70 -6.79
C ARG A 178 7.39 -4.22 -5.77
N SER A 179 6.14 -4.30 -6.10
CA SER A 179 5.05 -3.74 -5.28
C SER A 179 5.12 -4.16 -3.80
N MET A 180 5.45 -5.42 -3.51
CA MET A 180 5.59 -5.87 -2.13
C MET A 180 6.74 -5.19 -1.37
N ASN A 181 7.89 -5.00 -2.03
CA ASN A 181 9.06 -4.38 -1.39
C ASN A 181 8.82 -2.89 -1.18
N ASP A 182 8.27 -2.20 -2.18
CA ASP A 182 7.99 -0.77 -2.12
C ASP A 182 6.88 -0.46 -1.11
N ALA A 183 5.84 -1.31 -1.02
CA ALA A 183 4.82 -1.24 0.03
C ALA A 183 5.43 -1.33 1.44
N LEU A 184 6.27 -2.34 1.70
CA LEU A 184 6.93 -2.52 3.00
C LEU A 184 7.91 -1.39 3.32
N ASP A 185 8.62 -0.89 2.31
CA ASP A 185 9.53 0.23 2.49
C ASP A 185 8.78 1.55 2.77
N ALA A 186 7.63 1.77 2.13
CA ALA A 186 6.75 2.89 2.45
C ALA A 186 6.24 2.84 3.90
N ALA A 187 5.87 1.65 4.40
CA ALA A 187 5.45 1.47 5.80
C ALA A 187 6.60 1.74 6.79
N LYS A 188 7.79 1.19 6.54
CA LYS A 188 8.99 1.47 7.35
C LYS A 188 9.35 2.96 7.32
N LEU A 189 9.26 3.58 6.14
CA LEU A 189 9.51 5.01 5.97
C LEU A 189 8.51 5.84 6.76
N TYR A 190 7.21 5.53 6.66
CA TYR A 190 6.16 6.22 7.42
C TYR A 190 6.47 6.19 8.92
N ARG A 191 6.81 5.02 9.46
CA ARG A 191 7.19 4.85 10.86
C ARG A 191 8.42 5.68 11.25
N ARG A 192 9.46 5.73 10.40
CA ARG A 192 10.65 6.57 10.65
C ARG A 192 10.34 8.06 10.61
N LEU A 193 9.46 8.49 9.70
CA LEU A 193 9.03 9.89 9.63
C LEU A 193 8.24 10.31 10.87
N GLN A 194 7.37 9.45 11.42
CA GLN A 194 6.67 9.72 12.67
C GLN A 194 7.63 10.05 13.82
N THR A 195 8.77 9.38 13.92
CA THR A 195 9.74 9.65 14.99
C THR A 195 10.36 11.05 14.87
N LYS A 196 10.39 11.65 13.68
CA LYS A 196 10.87 13.02 13.48
C LYS A 196 9.91 14.08 14.04
N LEU A 197 8.63 13.76 14.20
CA LEU A 197 7.63 14.65 14.77
C LEU A 197 7.63 14.63 16.31
N ILE A 198 8.13 13.55 16.92
CA ILE A 198 8.06 13.35 18.38
C ILE A 198 9.27 13.97 19.12
N ILE A 199 10.37 14.25 18.42
CA ILE A 199 11.67 14.63 19.01
C ILE A 199 11.85 16.17 19.13
N ASN A 200 10.79 16.97 18.98
CA ASN A 200 10.89 18.43 19.15
C ASN A 200 10.13 18.91 20.38
#